data_f23bc91bbc65d8f8720a69c88106c73e
#
_entry.id   f23bc91bbc65d8f8720a69c88106c73e
#
_cell.length_a   1.000
_cell.length_b   1.000
_cell.length_c   1.000
_cell.angle_alpha   90.00
_cell.angle_beta   90.00
_cell.angle_gamma   90.00
#
_symmetry.space_group_name_H-M   'P 1'
#
loop_
_entity.id
_entity.type
_entity.pdbx_description
1 polymer ?
#
loop_
_entity_poly.entity_id
_entity_poly.type
_entity_poly.pdbx_seq_one_letter_code
_entity_poly.pdbx_strand_id
1 'polypeptide(L)'
;MTRPVIVVENDPFPRLLQAFLAEKDDPERSAAIQDFVAHDIPDYPAWLAAARAGAPGLWPAQVRLASNSEELRAALPGAHAVVTESLTLGETELALAEDLKVVHKYGTV
;
A
#
# COMPACT_ATOMS: atom_id res chain seq x y z
N MET A 1 19.91 -4.88 2.14
CA MET A 1 18.57 -5.38 1.77
C MET A 1 17.73 -4.27 1.20
N THR A 2 17.20 -4.51 0.02
CA THR A 2 16.32 -3.54 -0.61
C THR A 2 14.91 -3.67 -0.04
N ARG A 3 14.27 -2.54 0.21
CA ARG A 3 12.89 -2.53 0.64
C ARG A 3 11.99 -2.90 -0.53
N PRO A 4 10.90 -3.65 -0.29
CA PRO A 4 9.93 -3.88 -1.35
C PRO A 4 9.30 -2.54 -1.78
N VAL A 5 9.00 -2.45 -3.07
CA VAL A 5 8.34 -1.27 -3.64
C VAL A 5 6.89 -1.64 -3.93
N ILE A 6 5.96 -0.90 -3.34
CA ILE A 6 4.54 -1.15 -3.46
C ILE A 6 3.88 0.09 -4.03
N VAL A 7 3.22 -0.06 -5.17
CA VAL A 7 2.44 1.02 -5.78
C VAL A 7 1.01 0.92 -5.28
N VAL A 8 0.49 2.01 -4.76
CA VAL A 8 -0.83 2.06 -4.15
C VAL A 8 -1.63 3.17 -4.81
N GLU A 9 -2.86 2.86 -5.22
CA GLU A 9 -3.76 3.88 -5.72
C GLU A 9 -4.04 4.90 -4.61
N ASN A 10 -3.98 6.18 -4.95
CA ASN A 10 -4.18 7.27 -4.00
C ASN A 10 -5.67 7.46 -3.71
N ASP A 11 -6.24 6.55 -2.96
CA ASP A 11 -7.63 6.49 -2.59
C ASP A 11 -7.69 6.20 -1.08
N PRO A 12 -8.72 6.62 -0.36
CA PRO A 12 -8.73 6.54 1.13
C PRO A 12 -8.38 5.18 1.71
N PHE A 13 -8.91 4.08 1.17
CA PHE A 13 -8.62 2.76 1.74
C PHE A 13 -7.25 2.22 1.36
N PRO A 14 -6.88 2.15 0.07
CA PRO A 14 -5.53 1.68 -0.29
C PRO A 14 -4.42 2.52 0.32
N ARG A 15 -4.66 3.82 0.48
CA ARG A 15 -3.66 4.74 1.03
C ARG A 15 -3.29 4.42 2.48
N LEU A 16 -4.12 3.68 3.21
CA LEU A 16 -3.78 3.24 4.57
C LEU A 16 -2.49 2.41 4.58
N LEU A 17 -2.21 1.70 3.49
CA LEU A 17 -0.98 0.91 3.39
C LEU A 17 0.27 1.77 3.50
N GLN A 18 0.22 3.04 3.08
CA GLN A 18 1.36 3.93 3.23
C GLN A 18 1.74 4.10 4.70
N ALA A 19 0.75 4.23 5.57
CA ALA A 19 0.99 4.34 7.01
C ALA A 19 1.40 3.00 7.61
N PHE A 20 0.76 1.91 7.21
CA PHE A 20 1.05 0.58 7.76
C PHE A 20 2.48 0.12 7.45
N LEU A 21 2.98 0.46 6.27
CA LEU A 21 4.26 -0.03 5.77
C LEU A 21 5.40 0.97 5.90
N ALA A 22 5.14 2.17 6.40
CA ALA A 22 6.17 3.17 6.62
C ALA A 22 7.11 2.75 7.75
N GLU A 23 8.40 3.00 7.57
CA GLU A 23 9.39 2.70 8.59
C GLU A 23 9.20 3.53 9.85
N LYS A 24 8.86 4.80 9.67
CA LYS A 24 8.61 5.73 10.78
C LYS A 24 7.16 6.15 10.77
N ASP A 25 6.53 6.06 11.94
CA ASP A 25 5.14 6.46 12.07
C ASP A 25 5.02 7.97 12.24
N ASP A 26 4.04 8.54 11.56
CA ASP A 26 3.64 9.94 11.74
C ASP A 26 2.57 9.96 12.84
N PRO A 27 2.83 10.61 13.99
CA PRO A 27 1.87 10.60 15.11
C PRO A 27 0.49 11.13 14.75
N GLU A 28 0.41 12.18 13.94
CA GLU A 28 -0.87 12.73 13.53
C GLU A 28 -1.65 11.77 12.63
N ARG A 29 -0.96 11.15 11.69
CA ARG A 29 -1.58 10.17 10.80
C ARG A 29 -2.01 8.93 11.57
N SER A 30 -1.17 8.45 12.48
CA SER A 30 -1.51 7.29 13.31
C SER A 30 -2.73 7.55 14.18
N ALA A 31 -2.82 8.75 14.78
CA ALA A 31 -3.97 9.12 15.58
C ALA A 31 -5.25 9.18 14.75
N ALA A 32 -5.16 9.73 13.54
CA ALA A 32 -6.31 9.81 12.65
C ALA A 32 -6.79 8.41 12.22
N ILE A 33 -5.87 7.51 11.92
CA ILE A 33 -6.21 6.13 11.55
C ILE A 33 -6.82 5.40 12.74
N GLN A 34 -6.23 5.56 13.93
CA GLN A 34 -6.73 4.94 15.14
C GLN A 34 -8.18 5.35 15.40
N ASP A 35 -8.49 6.63 15.25
CA ASP A 35 -9.84 7.14 15.43
C ASP A 35 -10.79 6.56 14.37
N PHE A 36 -10.35 6.51 13.12
CA PHE A 36 -11.14 5.97 12.01
C PHE A 36 -11.48 4.50 12.18
N VAL A 37 -10.55 3.68 12.70
CA VAL A 37 -10.74 2.24 12.84
C VAL A 37 -11.16 1.82 14.25
N ALA A 38 -11.36 2.76 15.16
CA ALA A 38 -11.58 2.45 16.59
C ALA A 38 -12.72 1.49 16.86
N HIS A 39 -13.76 1.51 16.02
CA HIS A 39 -14.90 0.62 16.18
C HIS A 39 -14.53 -0.84 15.90
N ASP A 40 -13.73 -1.07 14.87
CA ASP A 40 -13.37 -2.41 14.43
C ASP A 40 -12.06 -2.91 15.06
N ILE A 41 -11.15 -1.98 15.34
CA ILE A 41 -9.81 -2.28 15.88
C ILE A 41 -9.57 -1.38 17.10
N PRO A 42 -10.08 -1.75 18.28
CA PRO A 42 -9.97 -0.89 19.46
C PRO A 42 -8.53 -0.58 19.89
N ASP A 43 -7.59 -1.51 19.68
CA ASP A 43 -6.18 -1.29 19.99
C ASP A 43 -5.37 -1.30 18.70
N TYR A 44 -5.46 -0.23 17.94
CA TYR A 44 -4.75 -0.10 16.68
C TYR A 44 -3.24 -0.26 16.81
N PRO A 45 -2.55 0.38 17.79
CA PRO A 45 -1.11 0.19 17.91
C PRO A 45 -0.68 -1.26 18.08
N ALA A 46 -1.39 -2.01 18.90
CA ALA A 46 -1.09 -3.44 19.11
C ALA A 46 -1.38 -4.25 17.85
N TRP A 47 -2.50 -3.97 17.19
CA TRP A 47 -2.86 -4.62 15.93
C TRP A 47 -1.78 -4.39 14.86
N LEU A 48 -1.33 -3.13 14.73
CA LEU A 48 -0.32 -2.77 13.73
C LEU A 48 1.00 -3.48 13.98
N ALA A 49 1.43 -3.53 15.24
CA ALA A 49 2.67 -4.21 15.60
C ALA A 49 2.59 -5.70 15.28
N ALA A 50 1.46 -6.33 15.58
CA ALA A 50 1.25 -7.74 15.27
C ALA A 50 1.21 -8.01 13.77
N ALA A 51 0.55 -7.12 13.00
CA ALA A 51 0.47 -7.25 11.56
C ALA A 51 1.85 -7.14 10.90
N ARG A 52 2.67 -6.20 11.37
CA ARG A 52 4.05 -6.03 10.86
C ARG A 52 4.91 -7.24 11.20
N ALA A 53 4.77 -7.77 12.40
CA ALA A 53 5.52 -8.95 12.82
C ALA A 53 5.11 -10.19 12.03
N GLY A 54 3.85 -10.27 11.62
CA GLY A 54 3.34 -11.40 10.84
C GLY A 54 3.68 -11.34 9.36
N ALA A 55 4.27 -10.25 8.88
CA ALA A 55 4.60 -10.07 7.48
C ALA A 55 6.06 -9.65 7.29
N PRO A 56 7.02 -10.48 7.71
CA PRO A 56 8.42 -10.16 7.54
C PRO A 56 8.75 -10.05 6.04
N GLY A 57 9.52 -9.06 5.68
CA GLY A 57 9.84 -8.79 4.29
C GLY A 57 8.91 -7.79 3.61
N LEU A 58 7.75 -7.49 4.20
CA LEU A 58 6.88 -6.44 3.71
C LEU A 58 7.11 -5.11 4.40
N TRP A 59 7.38 -5.13 5.69
CA TRP A 59 7.62 -3.90 6.44
C TRP A 59 9.10 -3.82 6.83
N PRO A 60 9.75 -2.68 6.68
CA PRO A 60 9.24 -1.47 6.04
C PRO A 60 9.26 -1.59 4.51
N ALA A 61 8.38 -0.86 3.84
CA ALA A 61 8.28 -0.85 2.40
C ALA A 61 8.33 0.58 1.86
N GLN A 62 8.75 0.71 0.61
CA GLN A 62 8.63 1.96 -0.13
C GLN A 62 7.27 1.97 -0.80
N VAL A 63 6.41 2.91 -0.44
CA VAL A 63 5.08 3.03 -1.03
C VAL A 63 5.06 4.20 -1.99
N ARG A 64 4.62 3.94 -3.23
CA ARG A 64 4.43 4.95 -4.26
C ARG A 64 2.94 5.12 -4.49
N LEU A 65 2.44 6.35 -4.40
CA LEU A 65 1.02 6.65 -4.63
C LEU A 65 0.78 7.02 -6.08
N ALA A 66 -0.33 6.56 -6.64
CA ALA A 66 -0.75 6.88 -8.00
C ALA A 66 -2.21 7.33 -7.99
N SER A 67 -2.48 8.53 -8.50
CA SER A 67 -3.82 9.11 -8.51
C SER A 67 -4.56 8.91 -9.83
N ASN A 68 -3.85 8.50 -10.88
CA ASN A 68 -4.44 8.27 -12.20
C ASN A 68 -3.59 7.26 -12.97
N SER A 69 -4.06 6.91 -14.17
CA SER A 69 -3.37 5.91 -14.98
C SER A 69 -1.96 6.33 -15.41
N GLU A 70 -1.76 7.61 -15.65
CA GLU A 70 -0.46 8.13 -16.04
C GLU A 70 0.56 7.98 -14.89
N GLU A 71 0.16 8.37 -13.68
CA GLU A 71 0.99 8.21 -12.49
C GLU A 71 1.25 6.75 -12.19
N LEU A 72 0.24 5.90 -12.39
CA LEU A 72 0.38 4.46 -12.20
C LEU A 72 1.47 3.92 -13.13
N ARG A 73 1.43 4.24 -14.40
CA ARG A 73 2.44 3.79 -15.35
C ARG A 73 3.84 4.28 -14.99
N ALA A 74 3.94 5.51 -14.49
CA ALA A 74 5.23 6.07 -14.07
C ALA A 74 5.79 5.38 -12.82
N ALA A 75 4.91 4.86 -11.96
CA ALA A 75 5.32 4.23 -10.69
C ALA A 75 5.65 2.74 -10.83
N LEU A 76 5.19 2.07 -11.89
CA LEU A 76 5.31 0.63 -12.03
C LEU A 76 6.74 0.09 -12.21
N PRO A 77 7.67 0.78 -12.90
CA PRO A 77 9.02 0.24 -13.02
C PRO A 77 9.67 0.01 -11.65
N GLY A 78 10.13 -1.21 -11.41
CA GLY A 78 10.73 -1.60 -10.14
C GLY A 78 9.73 -1.98 -9.04
N ALA A 79 8.43 -1.91 -9.32
CA ALA A 79 7.42 -2.27 -8.33
C ALA A 79 7.34 -3.77 -8.13
N HIS A 80 7.18 -4.21 -6.88
CA HIS A 80 7.01 -5.62 -6.53
C HIS A 80 5.54 -5.97 -6.30
N ALA A 81 4.73 -4.99 -5.92
CA ALA A 81 3.30 -5.19 -5.70
C ALA A 81 2.53 -3.94 -6.10
N VAL A 82 1.29 -4.12 -6.49
CA VAL A 82 0.37 -3.03 -6.83
C VAL A 82 -0.96 -3.26 -6.13
N VAL A 83 -1.48 -2.22 -5.50
CA VAL A 83 -2.79 -2.25 -4.86
C VAL A 83 -3.65 -1.17 -5.49
N THR A 84 -4.76 -1.54 -6.10
CA THR A 84 -5.67 -0.60 -6.76
C THR A 84 -7.09 -0.76 -6.24
N GLU A 85 -7.93 0.23 -6.50
CA GLU A 85 -9.36 0.18 -6.25
C GLU A 85 -10.13 0.39 -7.55
N SER A 86 -9.85 1.47 -8.26
CA SER A 86 -10.52 1.81 -9.52
C SER A 86 -9.61 1.83 -10.73
N LEU A 87 -8.29 1.97 -10.55
CA LEU A 87 -7.36 2.00 -11.66
C LEU A 87 -7.19 0.62 -12.28
N THR A 88 -7.12 0.57 -13.60
CA THR A 88 -7.04 -0.68 -14.34
C THR A 88 -5.60 -1.01 -14.71
N LEU A 89 -5.25 -2.28 -14.56
CA LEU A 89 -3.95 -2.83 -14.99
C LEU A 89 -4.18 -3.68 -16.23
N GLY A 90 -3.75 -3.18 -17.38
CA GLY A 90 -3.80 -3.94 -18.63
C GLY A 90 -2.41 -4.39 -19.06
N GLU A 91 -2.31 -4.87 -20.30
CA GLU A 91 -1.04 -5.36 -20.84
C GLU A 91 0.06 -4.31 -20.80
N THR A 92 -0.27 -3.06 -21.13
CA THR A 92 0.71 -1.96 -21.13
C THR A 92 1.31 -1.76 -19.74
N GLU A 93 0.45 -1.73 -18.72
CA GLU A 93 0.87 -1.55 -17.34
C GLU A 93 1.70 -2.72 -16.85
N LEU A 94 1.26 -3.93 -17.13
CA LEU A 94 1.99 -5.14 -16.71
C LEU A 94 3.35 -5.24 -17.39
N ALA A 95 3.47 -4.79 -18.63
CA ALA A 95 4.76 -4.79 -19.33
C ALA A 95 5.77 -3.85 -18.70
N LEU A 96 5.31 -2.77 -18.04
CA LEU A 96 6.19 -1.83 -17.35
C LEU A 96 6.67 -2.37 -15.99
N ALA A 97 5.96 -3.33 -15.43
CA ALA A 97 6.21 -3.84 -14.09
C ALA A 97 6.92 -5.19 -14.13
N GLU A 98 8.18 -5.21 -14.58
CA GLU A 98 8.96 -6.43 -14.76
C GLU A 98 9.18 -7.22 -13.46
N ASP A 99 9.28 -6.53 -12.34
CA ASP A 99 9.53 -7.14 -11.04
C ASP A 99 8.26 -7.44 -10.26
N LEU A 100 7.11 -7.21 -10.85
CA LEU A 100 5.82 -7.35 -10.18
C LEU A 100 5.52 -8.81 -9.82
N LYS A 101 5.17 -9.05 -8.56
CA LYS A 101 4.84 -10.38 -8.04
C LYS A 101 3.42 -10.51 -7.56
N VAL A 102 2.79 -9.40 -7.16
CA VAL A 102 1.45 -9.40 -6.57
C VAL A 102 0.65 -8.20 -7.08
N VAL A 103 -0.59 -8.47 -7.46
CA VAL A 103 -1.58 -7.42 -7.76
C VAL A 103 -2.78 -7.69 -6.85
N HIS A 104 -3.19 -6.67 -6.12
CA HIS A 104 -4.37 -6.74 -5.29
C HIS A 104 -5.33 -5.62 -5.65
N LYS A 105 -6.57 -5.97 -5.92
CA LYS A 105 -7.60 -4.99 -6.23
C LYS A 105 -8.64 -4.97 -5.12
N TYR A 106 -8.85 -3.78 -4.55
CA TYR A 106 -9.92 -3.57 -3.59
C TYR A 106 -11.26 -3.38 -4.31
N GLY A 107 -12.32 -3.78 -3.65
CA GLY A 107 -13.66 -3.56 -4.15
C GLY A 107 -14.14 -4.68 -5.04
N THR A 108 -15.41 -4.61 -5.38
CA THR A 108 -16.06 -5.54 -6.31
C THR A 108 -15.98 -5.00 -7.71
N VAL A 109 -15.62 -5.84 -8.61
CA VAL A 109 -15.57 -5.48 -10.02
C VAL A 109 -16.98 -5.60 -10.61
#